data_6f1e7ae19bc2aed0b5d28e0fcbf52f4b
#
_entry.id   6f1e7ae19bc2aed0b5d28e0fcbf52f4b
#
_cell.length_a   1.000
_cell.length_b   1.000
_cell.length_c   1.000
_cell.angle_alpha   90.00
_cell.angle_beta   90.00
_cell.angle_gamma   90.00
#
_symmetry.space_group_name_H-M   'P 1'
#
loop_
_entity.id
_entity.type
_entity.pdbx_description
1 polymer ?
#
loop_
_entity_poly.entity_id
_entity_poly.type
_entity_poly.pdbx_seq_one_letter_code
_entity_poly.pdbx_strand_id
1 'polypeptide(L)'
;MNHIKIDPQRITGTIDRNIFGGFAKHLGRCIYGGIYEPGSPLADKQGFRRDVLDTLKRLGITILRYPGGNLASGYRWRDGVEPVNERPARTDLAWNDVETNQFGTNEFIEFCHKLKTEPYLVVNCGDGDMREARDWVEYCNGTRDSTLVKLRREHGYPKPHNVKYWGIGNEVDGHWQIGYKTPEEYARAFKEFGKLMKWVDPDIKLVASAVSDWKGSLVERTRLLLEQAGDLVDYLSLHWYIGNAANDFEAYMAVSEAR
;
A
#
# COMPACT_ATOMS: atom_id res chain seq x y z
N MET A 1 24.25 27.65 -19.08
CA MET A 1 23.31 28.25 -18.14
C MET A 1 21.97 27.56 -18.38
N ASN A 2 21.45 26.85 -17.36
CA ASN A 2 20.19 26.11 -17.51
C ASN A 2 19.02 27.09 -17.35
N HIS A 3 18.04 27.04 -18.24
CA HIS A 3 16.87 27.89 -18.21
C HIS A 3 15.60 27.08 -17.88
N ILE A 4 14.85 27.51 -16.88
CA ILE A 4 13.51 27.01 -16.61
C ILE A 4 12.52 28.04 -17.12
N LYS A 5 11.65 27.66 -18.05
CA LYS A 5 10.56 28.50 -18.56
C LYS A 5 9.25 28.06 -17.92
N ILE A 6 8.61 28.96 -17.18
CA ILE A 6 7.26 28.76 -16.62
C ILE A 6 6.30 29.61 -17.47
N ASP A 7 5.31 28.95 -18.08
CA ASP A 7 4.27 29.61 -18.86
C ASP A 7 2.90 29.38 -18.19
N PRO A 8 2.42 30.34 -17.37
CA PRO A 8 1.16 30.19 -16.65
C PRO A 8 -0.08 30.19 -17.54
N GLN A 9 0.04 30.58 -18.81
CA GLN A 9 -1.06 30.55 -19.79
C GLN A 9 -1.15 29.20 -20.50
N ARG A 10 -0.13 28.35 -20.38
CA ARG A 10 -0.07 27.02 -20.97
C ARG A 10 -0.26 25.93 -19.93
N ILE A 11 -1.46 25.84 -19.38
CA ILE A 11 -1.82 24.80 -18.41
C ILE A 11 -2.04 23.49 -19.18
N THR A 12 -1.26 22.45 -18.88
CA THR A 12 -1.35 21.12 -19.51
C THR A 12 -2.12 20.10 -18.66
N GLY A 13 -2.40 20.40 -17.39
CA GLY A 13 -3.16 19.53 -16.49
C GLY A 13 -3.19 20.02 -15.06
N THR A 14 -3.91 19.30 -14.23
CA THR A 14 -3.95 19.50 -12.77
C THR A 14 -3.15 18.40 -12.10
N ILE A 15 -2.26 18.75 -11.19
CA ILE A 15 -1.52 17.78 -10.38
C ILE A 15 -2.45 17.19 -9.34
N ASP A 16 -2.63 15.86 -9.36
CA ASP A 16 -3.35 15.17 -8.30
C ASP A 16 -2.54 15.26 -7.00
N ARG A 17 -3.19 15.69 -5.93
CA ARG A 17 -2.53 15.86 -4.62
C ARG A 17 -2.00 14.54 -4.05
N ASN A 18 -2.50 13.39 -4.47
CA ASN A 18 -2.05 12.09 -4.02
C ASN A 18 -0.61 11.74 -4.43
N ILE A 19 0.04 12.56 -5.30
CA ILE A 19 1.49 12.45 -5.52
C ILE A 19 2.31 12.77 -4.26
N PHE A 20 1.73 13.48 -3.28
CA PHE A 20 2.35 13.79 -1.99
C PHE A 20 2.05 12.72 -0.93
N GLY A 21 1.92 11.48 -1.37
CA GLY A 21 1.66 10.34 -0.53
C GLY A 21 2.84 9.91 0.33
N GLY A 22 2.56 9.05 1.30
CA GLY A 22 3.53 8.41 2.16
C GLY A 22 3.40 6.89 2.13
N PHE A 23 4.32 6.23 2.82
CA PHE A 23 4.38 4.77 2.88
C PHE A 23 4.66 4.32 4.32
N ALA A 24 3.66 3.70 4.97
CA ALA A 24 3.82 3.04 6.26
C ALA A 24 4.02 1.55 6.04
N LYS A 25 5.10 1.00 6.56
CA LYS A 25 5.43 -0.43 6.41
C LYS A 25 6.00 -1.02 7.68
N HIS A 26 5.72 -2.29 7.90
CA HIS A 26 6.32 -3.09 8.96
C HIS A 26 7.80 -3.34 8.61
N LEU A 27 8.64 -2.38 8.90
CA LEU A 27 10.07 -2.42 8.68
C LEU A 27 10.76 -1.51 9.70
N GLY A 28 11.64 -2.07 10.51
CA GLY A 28 12.35 -1.32 11.54
C GLY A 28 11.38 -0.56 12.46
N ARG A 29 11.62 0.72 12.65
CA ARG A 29 10.79 1.57 13.53
C ARG A 29 9.73 2.39 12.78
N CYS A 30 9.32 1.98 11.59
CA CYS A 30 8.32 2.75 10.87
C CYS A 30 6.93 2.68 11.56
N ILE A 31 6.54 1.51 12.03
CA ILE A 31 5.26 1.32 12.75
C ILE A 31 5.52 1.25 14.25
N TYR A 32 6.09 0.17 14.75
CA TYR A 32 6.37 0.00 16.19
C TYR A 32 7.53 0.89 16.63
N GLY A 33 7.29 1.71 17.67
CA GLY A 33 8.24 2.74 18.11
C GLY A 33 8.40 3.92 17.14
N GLY A 34 7.57 3.95 16.09
CA GLY A 34 7.43 5.02 15.11
C GLY A 34 6.04 5.65 15.20
N ILE A 35 5.13 5.30 14.29
CA ILE A 35 3.76 5.85 14.31
C ILE A 35 2.90 5.29 15.45
N TYR A 36 3.23 4.09 15.95
CA TYR A 36 2.49 3.38 16.99
C TYR A 36 3.42 2.89 18.10
N GLU A 37 3.17 3.34 19.33
CA GLU A 37 3.98 3.00 20.51
C GLU A 37 3.12 3.10 21.77
N PRO A 38 2.22 2.12 22.02
CA PRO A 38 1.39 2.11 23.22
C PRO A 38 2.25 2.18 24.49
N GLY A 39 1.84 2.99 25.46
CA GLY A 39 2.58 3.19 26.70
C GLY A 39 3.69 4.26 26.65
N SER A 40 4.03 4.77 25.49
CA SER A 40 4.94 5.91 25.38
C SER A 40 4.30 7.19 25.93
N PRO A 41 5.04 8.06 26.66
CA PRO A 41 4.53 9.36 27.09
C PRO A 41 4.20 10.30 25.91
N LEU A 42 4.71 10.00 24.72
CA LEU A 42 4.41 10.72 23.49
C LEU A 42 3.20 10.16 22.75
N ALA A 43 2.69 9.00 23.13
CA ALA A 43 1.51 8.41 22.50
C ALA A 43 0.20 9.01 23.03
N ASP A 44 -0.83 8.96 22.20
CA ASP A 44 -2.19 9.19 22.63
C ASP A 44 -2.79 7.93 23.30
N LYS A 45 -4.05 8.01 23.72
CA LYS A 45 -4.75 6.90 24.39
C LYS A 45 -4.91 5.65 23.50
N GLN A 46 -4.80 5.80 22.18
CA GLN A 46 -4.90 4.72 21.20
C GLN A 46 -3.52 4.16 20.82
N GLY A 47 -2.43 4.71 21.35
CA GLY A 47 -1.07 4.27 21.07
C GLY A 47 -0.39 5.01 19.92
N PHE A 48 -1.01 6.00 19.28
CA PHE A 48 -0.41 6.74 18.19
C PHE A 48 0.53 7.84 18.72
N ARG A 49 1.73 7.92 18.17
CA ARG A 49 2.73 8.93 18.50
C ARG A 49 2.27 10.32 18.04
N ARG A 50 2.01 11.21 18.98
CA ARG A 50 1.51 12.58 18.72
C ARG A 50 2.53 13.41 17.96
N ASP A 51 3.81 13.33 18.33
CA ASP A 51 4.91 14.03 17.66
C ASP A 51 5.06 13.62 16.20
N VAL A 52 4.89 12.33 15.89
CA VAL A 52 4.89 11.81 14.51
C VAL A 52 3.65 12.29 13.77
N LEU A 53 2.45 12.18 14.37
CA LEU A 53 1.21 12.69 13.77
C LEU A 53 1.31 14.18 13.41
N ASP A 54 1.85 15.01 14.32
CA ASP A 54 1.98 16.45 14.09
C ASP A 54 3.00 16.76 12.98
N THR A 55 4.08 15.99 12.92
CA THR A 55 5.08 16.11 11.85
C THR A 55 4.48 15.74 10.50
N LEU A 56 3.75 14.64 10.41
CA LEU A 56 3.12 14.19 9.17
C LEU A 56 2.00 15.13 8.70
N LYS A 57 1.25 15.73 9.64
CA LYS A 57 0.27 16.78 9.32
C LYS A 57 0.94 18.01 8.71
N ARG A 58 2.08 18.44 9.28
CA ARG A 58 2.87 19.56 8.73
C ARG A 58 3.45 19.25 7.36
N LEU A 59 3.83 18.00 7.12
CA LEU A 59 4.30 17.53 5.82
C LEU A 59 3.18 17.49 4.78
N GLY A 60 1.92 17.36 5.21
CA GLY A 60 0.75 17.42 4.35
C GLY A 60 0.56 16.15 3.50
N ILE A 61 0.84 14.97 4.08
CA ILE A 61 0.64 13.68 3.40
C ILE A 61 -0.83 13.51 3.03
N THR A 62 -1.09 13.20 1.78
CA THR A 62 -2.45 13.13 1.21
C THR A 62 -3.00 11.72 1.09
N ILE A 63 -2.13 10.72 0.93
CA ILE A 63 -2.45 9.30 0.88
C ILE A 63 -1.36 8.51 1.60
N LEU A 64 -1.72 7.46 2.31
CA LEU A 64 -0.77 6.61 3.04
C LEU A 64 -0.97 5.15 2.65
N ARG A 65 0.10 4.49 2.21
CA ARG A 65 0.09 3.09 1.79
C ARG A 65 0.48 2.16 2.95
N TYR A 66 -0.20 1.00 3.06
CA TYR A 66 -0.03 -0.04 4.09
C TYR A 66 -0.38 -1.45 3.52
N PRO A 67 0.08 -2.60 4.04
CA PRO A 67 0.90 -2.79 5.26
C PRO A 67 2.40 -2.67 5.01
N GLY A 68 2.82 -2.51 3.81
CA GLY A 68 4.22 -2.36 3.58
C GLY A 68 4.66 -2.72 2.17
N GLY A 69 5.98 -2.89 2.02
CA GLY A 69 6.66 -3.42 0.87
C GLY A 69 6.61 -4.94 0.88
N ASN A 70 7.76 -5.58 1.13
CA ASN A 70 7.91 -7.03 1.02
C ASN A 70 7.01 -7.83 1.96
N LEU A 71 6.71 -7.33 3.16
CA LEU A 71 5.75 -7.96 4.07
C LEU A 71 4.39 -8.19 3.40
N ALA A 72 3.93 -7.28 2.53
CA ALA A 72 2.60 -7.39 1.91
C ALA A 72 2.37 -8.73 1.20
N SER A 73 3.43 -9.39 0.72
CA SER A 73 3.35 -10.67 0.01
C SER A 73 3.20 -11.90 0.91
N GLY A 74 3.27 -11.71 2.23
CA GLY A 74 3.00 -12.74 3.24
C GLY A 74 2.04 -12.29 4.33
N TYR A 75 1.50 -11.08 4.24
CA TYR A 75 0.65 -10.48 5.26
C TYR A 75 -0.77 -11.02 5.24
N ARG A 76 -1.25 -11.42 6.42
CA ARG A 76 -2.62 -11.89 6.64
C ARG A 76 -3.41 -10.83 7.40
N TRP A 77 -4.23 -10.07 6.70
CA TRP A 77 -4.98 -8.95 7.28
C TRP A 77 -5.89 -9.33 8.45
N ARG A 78 -6.42 -10.56 8.45
CA ARG A 78 -7.30 -11.07 9.54
C ARG A 78 -6.57 -11.13 10.88
N ASP A 79 -5.28 -11.46 10.87
CA ASP A 79 -4.47 -11.52 12.09
C ASP A 79 -4.36 -10.15 12.78
N GLY A 80 -4.58 -9.06 12.05
CA GLY A 80 -4.47 -7.68 12.54
C GLY A 80 -5.81 -6.98 12.82
N VAL A 81 -6.96 -7.67 12.86
CA VAL A 81 -8.26 -7.03 13.10
C VAL A 81 -8.96 -7.47 14.39
N GLU A 82 -8.62 -8.64 14.92
CA GLU A 82 -9.14 -9.12 16.20
C GLU A 82 -8.73 -8.21 17.37
N PRO A 83 -9.33 -8.36 18.56
CA PRO A 83 -8.87 -7.68 19.75
C PRO A 83 -7.36 -7.83 19.94
N VAL A 84 -6.66 -6.75 20.25
CA VAL A 84 -5.18 -6.68 20.23
C VAL A 84 -4.50 -7.80 21.02
N ASN A 85 -5.10 -8.20 22.15
CA ASN A 85 -4.60 -9.28 23.02
C ASN A 85 -4.85 -10.70 22.48
N GLU A 86 -5.62 -10.85 21.42
CA GLU A 86 -5.95 -12.14 20.79
C GLU A 86 -5.22 -12.34 19.47
N ARG A 87 -4.51 -11.31 18.98
CA ARG A 87 -3.82 -11.35 17.71
C ARG A 87 -2.59 -12.26 17.75
N PRO A 88 -2.41 -13.14 16.75
CA PRO A 88 -1.26 -14.02 16.71
C PRO A 88 0.00 -13.25 16.33
N ALA A 89 1.14 -13.64 16.89
CA ALA A 89 2.43 -13.25 16.36
C ALA A 89 2.82 -14.20 15.21
N ARG A 90 3.39 -13.66 14.14
CA ARG A 90 3.84 -14.40 12.95
C ARG A 90 5.30 -14.12 12.65
N THR A 91 5.99 -15.10 12.10
CA THR A 91 7.31 -14.87 11.53
C THR A 91 7.17 -13.98 10.31
N ASP A 92 7.86 -12.85 10.32
CA ASP A 92 8.02 -12.01 9.13
C ASP A 92 9.16 -12.57 8.27
N LEU A 93 8.78 -13.26 7.20
CA LEU A 93 9.74 -13.87 6.27
C LEU A 93 10.48 -12.85 5.40
N ALA A 94 9.93 -11.64 5.26
CA ALA A 94 10.54 -10.60 4.45
C ALA A 94 11.73 -9.94 5.14
N TRP A 95 11.65 -9.79 6.48
CA TRP A 95 12.66 -9.06 7.25
C TRP A 95 13.31 -9.89 8.36
N ASN A 96 13.00 -11.20 8.43
CA ASN A 96 13.50 -12.14 9.43
C ASN A 96 13.27 -11.63 10.86
N ASP A 97 12.06 -11.22 11.13
CA ASP A 97 11.59 -10.65 12.40
C ASP A 97 10.28 -11.32 12.83
N VAL A 98 9.64 -10.80 13.85
CA VAL A 98 8.32 -11.24 14.32
C VAL A 98 7.33 -10.10 14.18
N GLU A 99 6.30 -10.29 13.34
CA GLU A 99 5.15 -9.41 13.29
C GLU A 99 4.15 -9.78 14.38
N THR A 100 3.91 -8.85 15.29
CA THR A 100 3.04 -9.05 16.45
C THR A 100 1.58 -8.72 16.19
N ASN A 101 1.26 -8.15 15.02
CA ASN A 101 -0.06 -7.73 14.60
C ASN A 101 -0.75 -6.72 15.56
N GLN A 102 0.02 -6.03 16.41
CA GLN A 102 -0.51 -5.04 17.34
C GLN A 102 -1.01 -3.77 16.65
N PHE A 103 -0.60 -3.58 15.40
CA PHE A 103 -1.06 -2.52 14.51
C PHE A 103 -1.57 -3.16 13.23
N GLY A 104 -2.86 -3.07 12.98
CA GLY A 104 -3.50 -3.70 11.82
C GLY A 104 -4.40 -2.73 11.06
N THR A 105 -5.39 -3.28 10.37
CA THR A 105 -6.30 -2.53 9.50
C THR A 105 -6.99 -1.37 10.21
N ASN A 106 -7.57 -1.63 11.37
CA ASN A 106 -8.36 -0.63 12.10
C ASN A 106 -7.48 0.49 12.64
N GLU A 107 -6.35 0.16 13.24
CA GLU A 107 -5.38 1.14 13.73
C GLU A 107 -4.84 2.00 12.58
N PHE A 108 -4.55 1.38 11.44
CA PHE A 108 -4.09 2.11 10.26
C PHE A 108 -5.12 3.11 9.74
N ILE A 109 -6.39 2.71 9.64
CA ILE A 109 -7.47 3.59 9.18
C ILE A 109 -7.71 4.72 10.16
N GLU A 110 -7.72 4.44 11.47
CA GLU A 110 -7.80 5.46 12.52
C GLU A 110 -6.63 6.46 12.43
N PHE A 111 -5.42 5.97 12.19
CA PHE A 111 -4.25 6.83 11.97
C PHE A 111 -4.45 7.73 10.75
N CYS A 112 -4.94 7.20 9.64
CA CYS A 112 -5.28 7.98 8.44
C CYS A 112 -6.34 9.04 8.72
N HIS A 113 -7.40 8.72 9.48
CA HIS A 113 -8.43 9.67 9.87
C HIS A 113 -7.84 10.83 10.70
N LYS A 114 -6.94 10.53 11.67
CA LYS A 114 -6.25 11.55 12.47
C LYS A 114 -5.35 12.46 11.62
N LEU A 115 -4.76 11.92 10.58
CA LEU A 115 -3.96 12.69 9.61
C LEU A 115 -4.82 13.46 8.59
N LYS A 116 -6.07 13.07 8.39
CA LYS A 116 -6.94 13.49 7.26
C LYS A 116 -6.33 13.11 5.92
N THR A 117 -5.81 11.90 5.82
CA THR A 117 -5.17 11.31 4.64
C THR A 117 -5.97 10.11 4.14
N GLU A 118 -5.91 9.83 2.85
CA GLU A 118 -6.56 8.66 2.24
C GLU A 118 -5.82 7.38 2.61
N PRO A 119 -6.50 6.32 3.08
CA PRO A 119 -5.90 5.01 3.23
C PRO A 119 -5.72 4.32 1.87
N TYR A 120 -4.55 3.71 1.67
CA TYR A 120 -4.24 2.86 0.53
C TYR A 120 -3.76 1.51 1.03
N LEU A 121 -4.57 0.47 0.85
CA LEU A 121 -4.27 -0.90 1.28
C LEU A 121 -3.72 -1.73 0.13
N VAL A 122 -2.75 -2.62 0.44
CA VAL A 122 -2.16 -3.53 -0.53
C VAL A 122 -2.45 -4.96 -0.13
N VAL A 123 -3.20 -5.68 -0.98
CA VAL A 123 -3.55 -7.07 -0.74
C VAL A 123 -2.38 -8.02 -1.04
N ASN A 124 -2.35 -9.12 -0.31
CA ASN A 124 -1.34 -10.16 -0.49
C ASN A 124 -1.58 -10.92 -1.81
N CYS A 125 -0.72 -10.67 -2.79
CA CYS A 125 -0.67 -11.40 -4.06
C CYS A 125 0.55 -12.33 -4.13
N GLY A 126 1.22 -12.56 -3.01
CA GLY A 126 2.33 -13.50 -2.87
C GLY A 126 1.85 -14.90 -2.53
N ASP A 127 1.71 -15.20 -1.24
CA ASP A 127 1.18 -16.48 -0.73
C ASP A 127 -0.32 -16.40 -0.39
N GLY A 128 -0.95 -15.23 -0.45
CA GLY A 128 -2.39 -15.04 -0.30
C GLY A 128 -3.18 -15.36 -1.57
N ASP A 129 -4.50 -15.38 -1.45
CA ASP A 129 -5.40 -15.66 -2.54
C ASP A 129 -6.42 -14.53 -2.79
N MET A 130 -7.11 -14.61 -3.94
CA MET A 130 -8.10 -13.62 -4.34
C MET A 130 -9.34 -13.59 -3.42
N ARG A 131 -9.60 -14.65 -2.65
CA ARG A 131 -10.68 -14.70 -1.65
C ARG A 131 -10.30 -13.85 -0.45
N GLU A 132 -9.07 -13.98 0.03
CA GLU A 132 -8.56 -13.16 1.13
C GLU A 132 -8.60 -11.67 0.78
N ALA A 133 -8.22 -11.31 -0.45
CA ALA A 133 -8.29 -9.94 -0.94
C ALA A 133 -9.73 -9.41 -1.00
N ARG A 134 -10.68 -10.19 -1.55
CA ARG A 134 -12.10 -9.88 -1.57
C ARG A 134 -12.65 -9.69 -0.15
N ASP A 135 -12.30 -10.60 0.75
CA ASP A 135 -12.76 -10.58 2.13
C ASP A 135 -12.28 -9.32 2.86
N TRP A 136 -11.07 -8.85 2.55
CA TRP A 136 -10.56 -7.60 3.13
C TRP A 136 -11.32 -6.37 2.63
N VAL A 137 -11.64 -6.31 1.33
CA VAL A 137 -12.52 -5.27 0.79
C VAL A 137 -13.91 -5.34 1.45
N GLU A 138 -14.47 -6.54 1.62
CA GLU A 138 -15.78 -6.72 2.27
C GLU A 138 -15.76 -6.29 3.73
N TYR A 139 -14.73 -6.64 4.49
CA TYR A 139 -14.56 -6.18 5.86
C TYR A 139 -14.51 -4.64 5.91
N CYS A 140 -13.72 -4.01 5.05
CA CYS A 140 -13.57 -2.56 5.06
C CYS A 140 -14.80 -1.82 4.52
N ASN A 141 -15.33 -2.21 3.37
CA ASN A 141 -16.28 -1.42 2.60
C ASN A 141 -17.68 -2.04 2.51
N GLY A 142 -17.84 -3.31 2.87
CA GLY A 142 -19.11 -4.00 2.76
C GLY A 142 -20.25 -3.31 3.52
N THR A 143 -21.43 -3.27 2.89
CA THR A 143 -22.66 -2.68 3.45
C THR A 143 -23.74 -3.71 3.73
N ARG A 144 -23.71 -4.87 3.06
CA ARG A 144 -24.65 -5.97 3.26
C ARG A 144 -24.38 -6.67 4.58
N ASP A 145 -25.39 -7.26 5.21
CA ASP A 145 -25.31 -7.88 6.53
C ASP A 145 -24.64 -9.27 6.48
N SER A 146 -23.39 -9.30 6.02
CA SER A 146 -22.55 -10.49 5.94
C SER A 146 -21.74 -10.72 7.24
N THR A 147 -21.10 -11.87 7.35
CA THR A 147 -20.25 -12.22 8.50
C THR A 147 -19.12 -11.20 8.69
N LEU A 148 -18.45 -10.76 7.62
CA LEU A 148 -17.33 -9.82 7.72
C LEU A 148 -17.78 -8.40 8.07
N VAL A 149 -18.97 -8.00 7.62
CA VAL A 149 -19.56 -6.72 8.00
C VAL A 149 -20.00 -6.73 9.46
N LYS A 150 -20.55 -7.85 9.94
CA LYS A 150 -20.86 -8.04 11.37
C LYS A 150 -19.60 -7.99 12.22
N LEU A 151 -18.56 -8.69 11.83
CA LEU A 151 -17.26 -8.69 12.48
C LEU A 151 -16.68 -7.27 12.60
N ARG A 152 -16.71 -6.49 11.54
CA ARG A 152 -16.28 -5.06 11.59
C ARG A 152 -17.09 -4.28 12.63
N ARG A 153 -18.41 -4.48 12.67
CA ARG A 153 -19.29 -3.80 13.63
C ARG A 153 -19.00 -4.22 15.07
N GLU A 154 -18.74 -5.50 15.29
CA GLU A 154 -18.34 -6.06 16.59
C GLU A 154 -17.00 -5.46 17.05
N HIS A 155 -16.09 -5.20 16.13
CA HIS A 155 -14.83 -4.48 16.38
C HIS A 155 -15.01 -2.97 16.62
N GLY A 156 -16.25 -2.46 16.69
CA GLY A 156 -16.54 -1.06 17.00
C GLY A 156 -16.68 -0.13 15.80
N TYR A 157 -16.69 -0.67 14.57
CA TYR A 157 -16.80 0.10 13.34
C TYR A 157 -18.14 -0.15 12.62
N PRO A 158 -19.24 0.48 13.08
CA PRO A 158 -20.57 0.23 12.52
C PRO A 158 -20.72 0.69 11.07
N LYS A 159 -19.97 1.71 10.66
CA LYS A 159 -19.95 2.24 9.30
C LYS A 159 -18.81 1.62 8.48
N PRO A 160 -18.96 1.52 7.14
CA PRO A 160 -17.84 1.15 6.28
C PRO A 160 -16.67 2.12 6.42
N HIS A 161 -15.46 1.59 6.29
CA HIS A 161 -14.23 2.41 6.26
C HIS A 161 -14.09 3.19 4.94
N ASN A 162 -14.76 2.72 3.88
CA ASN A 162 -14.73 3.34 2.53
C ASN A 162 -13.31 3.50 1.98
N VAL A 163 -12.48 2.49 2.15
CA VAL A 163 -11.11 2.49 1.59
C VAL A 163 -11.20 2.49 0.08
N LYS A 164 -10.72 3.55 -0.54
CA LYS A 164 -10.82 3.76 -1.98
C LYS A 164 -9.70 3.10 -2.78
N TYR A 165 -8.46 3.14 -2.28
CA TYR A 165 -7.28 2.72 -3.02
C TYR A 165 -6.80 1.35 -2.56
N TRP A 166 -6.63 0.42 -3.53
CA TRP A 166 -6.23 -0.95 -3.28
C TRP A 166 -5.15 -1.40 -4.25
N GLY A 167 -3.99 -1.77 -3.73
CA GLY A 167 -2.92 -2.38 -4.52
C GLY A 167 -3.06 -3.89 -4.57
N ILE A 168 -2.78 -4.48 -5.71
CA ILE A 168 -2.73 -5.93 -5.87
C ILE A 168 -1.27 -6.35 -5.95
N GLY A 169 -0.73 -6.79 -4.82
CA GLY A 169 0.66 -7.19 -4.66
C GLY A 169 1.66 -6.05 -4.51
N ASN A 170 2.88 -6.42 -4.17
CA ASN A 170 4.04 -5.56 -4.05
C ASN A 170 5.23 -6.19 -4.77
N GLU A 171 5.87 -5.46 -5.69
CA GLU A 171 7.11 -5.89 -6.37
C GLU A 171 7.05 -7.32 -6.91
N VAL A 172 5.90 -7.71 -7.43
CA VAL A 172 5.62 -9.09 -7.86
C VAL A 172 6.52 -9.60 -8.99
N ASP A 173 7.23 -8.70 -9.64
CA ASP A 173 8.24 -8.93 -10.68
C ASP A 173 9.65 -9.14 -10.11
N GLY A 174 9.85 -8.91 -8.81
CA GLY A 174 11.13 -9.11 -8.15
C GLY A 174 11.32 -10.56 -7.71
N HIS A 175 12.40 -11.21 -8.13
CA HIS A 175 12.72 -12.59 -7.72
C HIS A 175 13.00 -12.76 -6.21
N TRP A 176 13.22 -11.65 -5.51
CA TRP A 176 13.36 -11.60 -4.04
C TRP A 176 12.02 -11.65 -3.31
N GLN A 177 10.91 -11.53 -4.03
CA GLN A 177 9.58 -11.39 -3.45
C GLN A 177 8.90 -12.75 -3.31
N ILE A 178 8.20 -12.96 -2.18
CA ILE A 178 7.33 -14.13 -2.01
C ILE A 178 6.29 -14.13 -3.13
N GLY A 179 6.15 -15.27 -3.81
CA GLY A 179 5.17 -15.41 -4.89
C GLY A 179 5.48 -14.60 -6.13
N TYR A 180 6.80 -14.45 -6.47
CA TYR A 180 7.23 -13.90 -7.76
C TYR A 180 6.36 -14.38 -8.92
N LYS A 181 6.04 -13.48 -9.85
CA LYS A 181 5.19 -13.78 -11.02
C LYS A 181 5.82 -13.28 -12.31
N THR A 182 5.75 -14.12 -13.34
CA THR A 182 5.99 -13.67 -14.71
C THR A 182 4.96 -12.61 -15.13
N PRO A 183 5.19 -11.88 -16.24
CA PRO A 183 4.21 -10.91 -16.75
C PRO A 183 2.81 -11.51 -16.96
N GLU A 184 2.73 -12.73 -17.55
CA GLU A 184 1.48 -13.44 -17.84
C GLU A 184 0.77 -13.87 -16.57
N GLU A 185 1.52 -14.45 -15.62
CA GLU A 185 0.98 -14.89 -14.33
C GLU A 185 0.41 -13.70 -13.54
N TYR A 186 1.12 -12.57 -13.55
CA TYR A 186 0.64 -11.38 -12.85
C TYR A 186 -0.58 -10.76 -13.53
N ALA A 187 -0.59 -10.64 -14.85
CA ALA A 187 -1.74 -10.10 -15.56
C ALA A 187 -3.00 -10.91 -15.28
N ARG A 188 -2.89 -12.25 -15.30
CA ARG A 188 -3.98 -13.15 -14.93
C ARG A 188 -4.39 -13.00 -13.46
N ALA A 189 -3.43 -13.00 -12.54
CA ALA A 189 -3.71 -12.84 -11.11
C ALA A 189 -4.40 -11.48 -10.84
N PHE A 190 -3.85 -10.38 -11.36
CA PHE A 190 -4.43 -9.05 -11.21
C PHE A 190 -5.89 -9.01 -11.67
N LYS A 191 -6.17 -9.59 -12.85
CA LYS A 191 -7.54 -9.67 -13.39
C LYS A 191 -8.50 -10.39 -12.46
N GLU A 192 -8.11 -11.56 -11.93
CA GLU A 192 -8.99 -12.36 -11.08
C GLU A 192 -9.18 -11.74 -9.69
N PHE A 193 -8.11 -11.23 -9.08
CA PHE A 193 -8.20 -10.47 -7.84
C PHE A 193 -9.09 -9.23 -8.00
N GLY A 194 -8.81 -8.43 -9.01
CA GLY A 194 -9.53 -7.18 -9.27
C GLY A 194 -11.03 -7.38 -9.51
N LYS A 195 -11.42 -8.42 -10.26
CA LYS A 195 -12.84 -8.77 -10.46
C LYS A 195 -13.54 -9.03 -9.14
N LEU A 196 -12.97 -9.90 -8.29
CA LEU A 196 -13.60 -10.25 -7.03
C LEU A 196 -13.70 -9.04 -6.09
N MET A 197 -12.65 -8.24 -6.02
CA MET A 197 -12.62 -7.02 -5.21
C MET A 197 -13.67 -6.01 -5.67
N LYS A 198 -13.74 -5.73 -6.98
CA LYS A 198 -14.74 -4.80 -7.56
C LYS A 198 -16.18 -5.34 -7.54
N TRP A 199 -16.38 -6.64 -7.43
CA TRP A 199 -17.72 -7.20 -7.21
C TRP A 199 -18.27 -6.94 -5.80
N VAL A 200 -17.38 -6.73 -4.83
CA VAL A 200 -17.75 -6.28 -3.48
C VAL A 200 -18.04 -4.79 -3.47
N ASP A 201 -17.14 -4.01 -4.04
CA ASP A 201 -17.25 -2.54 -4.12
C ASP A 201 -16.71 -2.07 -5.49
N PRO A 202 -17.61 -1.69 -6.42
CA PRO A 202 -17.22 -1.29 -7.78
C PRO A 202 -16.47 0.04 -7.84
N ASP A 203 -16.56 0.87 -6.81
CA ASP A 203 -16.01 2.23 -6.79
C ASP A 203 -14.53 2.27 -6.35
N ILE A 204 -13.98 1.16 -5.87
CA ILE A 204 -12.57 1.09 -5.48
C ILE A 204 -11.65 1.32 -6.69
N LYS A 205 -10.47 1.86 -6.39
CA LYS A 205 -9.41 2.12 -7.35
C LYS A 205 -8.30 1.10 -7.20
N LEU A 206 -8.01 0.39 -8.28
CA LEU A 206 -7.03 -0.68 -8.28
C LEU A 206 -5.67 -0.19 -8.81
N VAL A 207 -4.63 -0.47 -8.02
CA VAL A 207 -3.25 -0.14 -8.33
C VAL A 207 -2.50 -1.43 -8.65
N ALA A 208 -1.96 -1.53 -9.84
CA ALA A 208 -1.15 -2.68 -10.25
C ALA A 208 0.32 -2.48 -9.89
N SER A 209 0.97 -3.53 -9.37
CA SER A 209 2.43 -3.60 -9.19
C SER A 209 3.09 -3.79 -10.56
N ALA A 210 3.41 -2.70 -11.25
CA ALA A 210 3.84 -2.76 -12.64
C ALA A 210 5.33 -3.13 -12.78
N VAL A 211 6.23 -2.38 -12.15
CA VAL A 211 7.67 -2.61 -12.26
C VAL A 211 8.42 -2.26 -10.99
N SER A 212 9.29 -3.17 -10.56
CA SER A 212 10.29 -2.98 -9.52
C SER A 212 11.67 -3.50 -9.95
N ASP A 213 11.73 -4.50 -10.83
CA ASP A 213 12.97 -4.97 -11.46
C ASP A 213 13.17 -4.34 -12.84
N TRP A 214 13.99 -3.29 -12.89
CA TRP A 214 14.29 -2.53 -14.10
C TRP A 214 15.25 -3.24 -15.07
N LYS A 215 15.72 -4.42 -14.73
CA LYS A 215 16.51 -5.27 -15.64
C LYS A 215 15.62 -6.02 -16.62
N GLY A 216 14.34 -6.16 -16.32
CA GLY A 216 13.34 -6.78 -17.16
C GLY A 216 12.73 -5.83 -18.20
N SER A 217 11.83 -6.36 -19.02
CA SER A 217 11.10 -5.56 -20.02
C SER A 217 9.88 -4.88 -19.37
N LEU A 218 10.07 -3.66 -18.86
CA LEU A 218 9.00 -2.78 -18.39
C LEU A 218 7.84 -2.68 -19.40
N VAL A 219 8.16 -2.43 -20.65
CA VAL A 219 7.17 -2.21 -21.72
C VAL A 219 6.34 -3.45 -21.94
N GLU A 220 6.98 -4.61 -22.07
CA GLU A 220 6.29 -5.87 -22.34
C GLU A 220 5.39 -6.29 -21.17
N ARG A 221 5.89 -6.17 -19.94
CA ARG A 221 5.14 -6.48 -18.73
C ARG A 221 3.89 -5.60 -18.59
N THR A 222 4.07 -4.30 -18.80
CA THR A 222 2.96 -3.34 -18.70
C THR A 222 1.97 -3.53 -19.86
N ARG A 223 2.47 -3.80 -21.08
CA ARG A 223 1.61 -4.09 -22.24
C ARG A 223 0.71 -5.30 -21.98
N LEU A 224 1.28 -6.43 -21.57
CA LEU A 224 0.52 -7.65 -21.25
C LEU A 224 -0.53 -7.42 -20.16
N LEU A 225 -0.17 -6.71 -19.10
CA LEU A 225 -1.12 -6.36 -18.04
C LEU A 225 -2.30 -5.55 -18.59
N LEU A 226 -2.03 -4.51 -19.37
CA LEU A 226 -3.06 -3.64 -19.93
C LEU A 226 -3.90 -4.33 -20.99
N GLU A 227 -3.33 -5.21 -21.80
CA GLU A 227 -4.07 -6.02 -22.78
C GLU A 227 -5.06 -7.00 -22.12
N GLN A 228 -4.67 -7.60 -20.98
CA GLN A 228 -5.49 -8.62 -20.32
C GLN A 228 -6.46 -8.08 -19.26
N ALA A 229 -6.14 -6.95 -18.64
CA ALA A 229 -6.85 -6.43 -17.47
C ALA A 229 -6.90 -4.89 -17.42
N GLY A 230 -6.66 -4.19 -18.54
CA GLY A 230 -6.61 -2.73 -18.58
C GLY A 230 -7.90 -2.05 -18.16
N ASP A 231 -9.04 -2.70 -18.34
CA ASP A 231 -10.36 -2.26 -17.87
C ASP A 231 -10.49 -2.20 -16.34
N LEU A 232 -9.61 -2.91 -15.62
CA LEU A 232 -9.57 -2.93 -14.15
C LEU A 232 -8.45 -2.06 -13.57
N VAL A 233 -7.45 -1.67 -14.36
CA VAL A 233 -6.30 -0.90 -13.90
C VAL A 233 -6.64 0.58 -13.81
N ASP A 234 -6.70 1.12 -12.59
CA ASP A 234 -6.83 2.57 -12.39
C ASP A 234 -5.45 3.25 -12.30
N TYR A 235 -4.44 2.58 -11.73
CA TYR A 235 -3.08 3.11 -11.54
C TYR A 235 -2.01 2.04 -11.73
N LEU A 236 -0.81 2.48 -12.15
CA LEU A 236 0.40 1.66 -12.21
C LEU A 236 1.39 2.11 -11.13
N SER A 237 1.89 1.18 -10.33
CA SER A 237 2.92 1.42 -9.33
C SER A 237 4.29 1.11 -9.91
N LEU A 238 5.18 2.09 -9.90
CA LEU A 238 6.56 1.96 -10.34
C LEU A 238 7.47 2.18 -9.14
N HIS A 239 8.38 1.23 -8.89
CA HIS A 239 9.38 1.32 -7.83
C HIS A 239 10.75 1.49 -8.46
N TRP A 240 11.42 2.56 -8.17
CA TRP A 240 12.75 2.81 -8.70
C TRP A 240 13.70 3.29 -7.62
N TYR A 241 14.76 2.52 -7.41
CA TYR A 241 15.85 2.85 -6.53
C TYR A 241 17.08 3.27 -7.35
N ILE A 242 17.57 4.46 -7.09
CA ILE A 242 18.79 4.98 -7.72
C ILE A 242 19.91 4.86 -6.69
N GLY A 243 20.90 4.00 -6.98
CA GLY A 243 22.09 3.84 -6.16
C GLY A 243 23.15 4.90 -6.48
N ASN A 244 23.86 5.34 -5.45
CA ASN A 244 25.04 6.21 -5.60
C ASN A 244 26.33 5.43 -5.25
N ALA A 245 26.59 4.34 -5.94
CA ALA A 245 27.73 3.46 -5.68
C ALA A 245 29.09 4.17 -5.93
N ALA A 246 29.13 5.12 -6.85
CA ALA A 246 30.32 5.89 -7.18
C ALA A 246 30.58 7.04 -6.19
N ASN A 247 29.64 7.35 -5.30
CA ASN A 247 29.65 8.52 -4.42
C ASN A 247 29.94 9.84 -5.19
N ASP A 248 29.45 9.92 -6.41
CA ASP A 248 29.55 11.06 -7.33
C ASP A 248 28.17 11.71 -7.46
N PHE A 249 28.05 12.93 -6.97
CA PHE A 249 26.78 13.65 -6.95
C PHE A 249 26.26 13.96 -8.35
N GLU A 250 27.12 14.39 -9.26
CA GLU A 250 26.71 14.74 -10.62
C GLU A 250 26.27 13.51 -11.42
N ALA A 251 27.03 12.42 -11.33
CA ALA A 251 26.65 11.14 -11.92
C ALA A 251 25.34 10.59 -11.33
N TYR A 252 25.13 10.72 -10.00
CA TYR A 252 23.89 10.34 -9.33
C TYR A 252 22.68 11.14 -9.84
N MET A 253 22.84 12.46 -9.96
CA MET A 253 21.75 13.33 -10.47
C MET A 253 21.46 13.06 -11.96
N ALA A 254 22.46 12.74 -12.77
CA ALA A 254 22.29 12.47 -14.19
C ALA A 254 21.57 11.13 -14.48
N VAL A 255 21.51 10.19 -13.53
CA VAL A 255 20.82 8.89 -13.71
C VAL A 255 19.34 9.07 -14.03
N SER A 256 18.69 10.09 -13.48
CA SER A 256 17.28 10.38 -13.75
C SER A 256 17.01 10.85 -15.17
N GLU A 257 18.02 11.37 -15.87
CA GLU A 257 17.93 11.87 -17.25
C GLU A 257 18.32 10.80 -18.30
N ALA A 258 18.98 9.74 -17.86
CA ALA A 258 19.55 8.71 -18.74
C ALA A 258 18.60 7.54 -19.05
N ARG A 259 17.32 7.59 -18.59
CA ARG A 259 16.35 6.48 -18.72
C ARG A 259 14.97 6.91 -19.17
#